data_94c9b5191178697b179b423aeeb997b2
#
_entry.id   94c9b5191178697b179b423aeeb997b2
#
_cell.length_a   1.000
_cell.length_b   1.000
_cell.length_c   1.000
_cell.angle_alpha   90.00
_cell.angle_beta   90.00
_cell.angle_gamma   90.00
#
_symmetry.space_group_name_H-M   'P 1'
#
loop_
_entity.id
_entity.type
_entity.pdbx_description
1 polymer ?
#
loop_
_entity_poly.entity_id
_entity_poly.type
_entity_poly.pdbx_seq_one_letter_code
_entity_poly.pdbx_strand_id
1 'polypeptide(L)'
;MNVLARFLVGAAVLWIAPALVLAQGGCVTDQNGKVVCRQPDSTCAANQRGEVVCTKPGGGMMNDQYGEQLCGPGYCVKDQRGNVVCSSQPRGGATVDQSGKALCAGGCVPGTKEACVRPSK
;
A
#
# COMPACT_ATOMS: atom_id res chain seq x y z
N MET A 1 -21.53 44.58 5.54
CA MET A 1 -20.14 44.41 5.15
C MET A 1 -19.36 43.58 6.12
N ASN A 2 -19.46 43.87 7.38
CA ASN A 2 -18.72 43.09 8.38
C ASN A 2 -19.18 41.65 8.43
N VAL A 3 -20.40 41.40 8.06
CA VAL A 3 -20.95 40.05 8.08
C VAL A 3 -20.25 39.14 7.08
N LEU A 4 -19.90 39.69 5.93
CA LEU A 4 -19.23 38.90 4.89
C LEU A 4 -17.86 38.43 5.32
N ALA A 5 -17.14 39.28 6.04
CA ALA A 5 -15.81 38.92 6.52
C ALA A 5 -15.87 37.74 7.50
N ARG A 6 -16.91 37.71 8.30
CA ARG A 6 -17.08 36.64 9.28
C ARG A 6 -17.30 35.29 8.63
N PHE A 7 -18.06 35.28 7.56
CA PHE A 7 -18.31 34.02 6.86
C PHE A 7 -17.05 33.44 6.26
N LEU A 8 -16.18 34.29 5.74
CA LEU A 8 -14.94 33.83 5.13
C LEU A 8 -14.02 33.21 6.16
N VAL A 9 -13.99 33.80 7.36
CA VAL A 9 -13.14 33.26 8.43
C VAL A 9 -13.65 31.89 8.86
N GLY A 10 -14.96 31.74 8.99
CA GLY A 10 -15.52 30.45 9.39
C GLY A 10 -15.23 29.35 8.41
N ALA A 11 -15.27 29.64 7.12
CA ALA A 11 -14.99 28.63 6.11
C ALA A 11 -13.55 28.18 6.17
N ALA A 12 -12.62 29.07 6.43
CA ALA A 12 -11.21 28.73 6.47
C ALA A 12 -10.89 27.73 7.59
N VAL A 13 -11.55 27.88 8.74
CA VAL A 13 -11.29 26.98 9.86
C VAL A 13 -11.68 25.54 9.55
N LEU A 14 -12.75 25.36 8.81
CA LEU A 14 -13.24 24.03 8.51
C LEU A 14 -12.29 23.22 7.61
N TRP A 15 -11.47 23.89 6.84
CA TRP A 15 -10.59 23.23 5.91
C TRP A 15 -9.41 22.53 6.57
N ILE A 16 -9.08 22.91 7.77
CA ILE A 16 -7.90 22.38 8.45
C ILE A 16 -8.17 20.99 9.01
N ALA A 17 -9.37 20.72 9.50
CA ALA A 17 -9.70 19.46 10.15
C ALA A 17 -9.44 18.21 9.28
N PRO A 18 -9.85 18.17 8.01
CA PRO A 18 -9.60 16.98 7.19
C PRO A 18 -8.13 16.64 7.00
N ALA A 19 -7.28 17.66 6.97
CA ALA A 19 -5.85 17.41 6.77
C ALA A 19 -5.24 16.65 7.94
N LEU A 20 -5.71 16.89 9.14
CA LEU A 20 -5.19 16.20 10.33
C LEU A 20 -5.53 14.72 10.32
N VAL A 21 -6.69 14.36 9.79
CA VAL A 21 -7.10 12.97 9.72
C VAL A 21 -6.21 12.19 8.78
N LEU A 22 -5.81 12.81 7.67
CA LEU A 22 -4.97 12.15 6.68
C LEU A 22 -3.57 11.83 7.21
N ALA A 23 -3.11 12.57 8.21
CA ALA A 23 -1.78 12.34 8.77
C ALA A 23 -1.66 11.02 9.50
N GLN A 24 -2.78 10.34 9.76
CA GLN A 24 -2.79 9.10 10.52
C GLN A 24 -2.85 7.86 9.62
N GLY A 25 -2.59 8.02 8.32
CA GLY A 25 -2.82 6.98 7.34
C GLY A 25 -1.82 5.85 7.29
N GLY A 26 -0.86 5.77 8.21
CA GLY A 26 0.15 4.74 8.17
C GLY A 26 -0.14 3.50 9.00
N CYS A 27 -1.29 3.40 9.63
CA CYS A 27 -1.61 2.31 10.52
C CYS A 27 -2.87 1.60 10.06
N VAL A 28 -2.96 0.29 10.35
CA VAL A 28 -4.15 -0.52 10.08
C VAL A 28 -4.50 -1.30 11.34
N THR A 29 -5.76 -1.71 11.43
CA THR A 29 -6.25 -2.49 12.57
C THR A 29 -6.45 -3.93 12.12
N ASP A 30 -5.95 -4.87 12.89
CA ASP A 30 -6.10 -6.29 12.57
C ASP A 30 -7.45 -6.81 13.09
N GLN A 31 -7.69 -8.11 12.92
CA GLN A 31 -8.96 -8.72 13.28
C GLN A 31 -9.21 -8.72 14.78
N ASN A 32 -8.16 -8.58 15.58
CA ASN A 32 -8.26 -8.56 17.03
C ASN A 32 -8.39 -7.15 17.60
N GLY A 33 -8.48 -6.16 16.73
CA GLY A 33 -8.54 -4.76 17.16
C GLY A 33 -7.19 -4.14 17.46
N LYS A 34 -6.11 -4.86 17.20
CA LYS A 34 -4.77 -4.35 17.44
C LYS A 34 -4.37 -3.40 16.32
N VAL A 35 -3.79 -2.28 16.66
CA VAL A 35 -3.32 -1.30 15.68
C VAL A 35 -1.90 -1.63 15.30
N VAL A 36 -1.67 -1.80 14.00
CA VAL A 36 -0.36 -2.11 13.45
C VAL A 36 0.04 -0.98 12.52
N CYS A 37 1.19 -0.39 12.76
CA CYS A 37 1.67 0.74 11.95
C CYS A 37 2.82 0.28 11.07
N ARG A 38 2.82 0.78 9.84
CA ARG A 38 3.85 0.42 8.88
C ARG A 38 5.16 1.10 9.23
N GLN A 39 6.24 0.45 8.85
CA GLN A 39 7.55 1.06 8.92
C GLN A 39 7.75 1.97 7.71
N PRO A 40 8.70 2.92 7.78
CA PRO A 40 9.00 3.73 6.61
C PRO A 40 9.31 2.85 5.41
N ASP A 41 8.78 3.23 4.25
CA ASP A 41 8.98 2.51 2.99
C ASP A 41 8.30 1.13 2.94
N SER A 42 7.45 0.81 3.88
CA SER A 42 6.69 -0.44 3.89
C SER A 42 5.22 -0.17 3.65
N THR A 43 4.52 -1.16 3.13
CA THR A 43 3.08 -1.11 2.94
C THR A 43 2.47 -2.27 3.72
N CYS A 44 1.42 -1.99 4.47
CA CYS A 44 0.71 -3.01 5.22
C CYS A 44 -0.74 -3.09 4.77
N ALA A 45 -1.30 -4.28 4.77
CA ALA A 45 -2.70 -4.48 4.42
C ALA A 45 -3.21 -5.72 5.13
N ALA A 46 -4.53 -5.76 5.35
CA ALA A 46 -5.16 -6.94 5.90
C ALA A 46 -5.45 -7.91 4.76
N ASN A 47 -5.17 -9.20 4.99
CA ASN A 47 -5.51 -10.22 4.02
C ASN A 47 -6.98 -10.62 4.21
N GLN A 48 -7.44 -11.58 3.41
CA GLN A 48 -8.85 -11.96 3.46
C GLN A 48 -9.25 -12.62 4.78
N ARG A 49 -8.29 -13.04 5.59
CA ARG A 49 -8.55 -13.61 6.91
C ARG A 49 -8.49 -12.58 8.02
N GLY A 50 -8.25 -11.31 7.68
CA GLY A 50 -8.15 -10.24 8.67
C GLY A 50 -6.79 -10.11 9.31
N GLU A 51 -5.79 -10.86 8.86
CA GLU A 51 -4.43 -10.73 9.35
C GLU A 51 -3.72 -9.61 8.61
N VAL A 52 -2.94 -8.82 9.33
CA VAL A 52 -2.16 -7.76 8.71
C VAL A 52 -0.81 -8.31 8.27
N VAL A 53 -0.46 -8.07 7.02
CA VAL A 53 0.84 -8.42 6.47
C VAL A 53 1.45 -7.17 5.86
N CYS A 54 2.77 -7.10 5.90
CA CYS A 54 3.50 -5.92 5.43
C CYS A 54 4.60 -6.33 4.47
N THR A 55 5.02 -5.38 3.64
CA THR A 55 6.19 -5.59 2.81
C THR A 55 7.45 -5.31 3.62
N LYS A 56 8.58 -5.81 3.14
CA LYS A 56 9.87 -5.31 3.58
C LYS A 56 10.05 -3.89 3.06
N PRO A 57 10.91 -3.09 3.69
CA PRO A 57 11.13 -1.73 3.19
C PRO A 57 11.52 -1.73 1.71
N GLY A 58 10.87 -0.90 0.94
CA GLY A 58 11.10 -0.82 -0.50
C GLY A 58 10.36 -1.84 -1.32
N GLY A 59 9.68 -2.80 -0.69
CA GLY A 59 8.97 -3.86 -1.40
C GLY A 59 7.57 -3.46 -1.81
N GLY A 60 6.97 -4.30 -2.63
CA GLY A 60 5.61 -4.13 -3.10
C GLY A 60 4.72 -5.28 -2.68
N MET A 61 3.43 -5.05 -2.81
CA MET A 61 2.42 -6.01 -2.44
C MET A 61 1.28 -5.96 -3.44
N MET A 62 0.74 -7.12 -3.78
CA MET A 62 -0.41 -7.20 -4.66
C MET A 62 -1.18 -8.48 -4.38
N ASN A 63 -2.50 -8.42 -4.53
CA ASN A 63 -3.34 -9.60 -4.43
C ASN A 63 -3.24 -10.41 -5.72
N ASP A 64 -3.16 -11.73 -5.60
CA ASP A 64 -3.24 -12.58 -6.76
C ASP A 64 -4.71 -12.79 -7.15
N GLN A 65 -4.96 -13.63 -8.14
CA GLN A 65 -6.31 -13.86 -8.63
C GLN A 65 -7.19 -14.60 -7.61
N TYR A 66 -6.58 -15.15 -6.57
CA TYR A 66 -7.31 -15.85 -5.50
C TYR A 66 -7.50 -15.00 -4.25
N GLY A 67 -7.06 -13.75 -4.28
CA GLY A 67 -7.18 -12.86 -3.13
C GLY A 67 -6.07 -12.98 -2.11
N GLU A 68 -5.02 -13.75 -2.40
CA GLU A 68 -3.87 -13.87 -1.52
C GLU A 68 -2.96 -12.67 -1.67
N GLN A 69 -2.45 -12.16 -0.55
CA GLN A 69 -1.47 -11.09 -0.58
C GLN A 69 -0.10 -11.66 -0.87
N LEU A 70 0.52 -11.17 -1.94
CA LEU A 70 1.87 -11.57 -2.33
C LEU A 70 2.76 -10.36 -2.29
N CYS A 71 4.02 -10.56 -1.90
CA CYS A 71 4.98 -9.47 -1.73
C CYS A 71 6.24 -9.77 -2.52
N GLY A 72 7.01 -8.72 -2.78
CA GLY A 72 8.29 -8.86 -3.46
C GLY A 72 9.25 -7.77 -3.04
N PRO A 73 10.49 -7.85 -3.55
CA PRO A 73 11.53 -6.87 -3.17
C PRO A 73 11.24 -5.46 -3.64
N GLY A 74 10.55 -5.29 -4.76
CA GLY A 74 10.15 -4.00 -5.29
C GLY A 74 8.69 -4.00 -5.62
N TYR A 75 8.25 -3.00 -6.37
CA TYR A 75 6.84 -2.88 -6.73
C TYR A 75 6.37 -4.07 -7.55
N CYS A 76 5.11 -4.41 -7.39
CA CYS A 76 4.51 -5.59 -8.01
C CYS A 76 3.41 -5.19 -8.98
N VAL A 77 3.25 -6.00 -10.02
CA VAL A 77 2.15 -5.86 -10.97
C VAL A 77 1.59 -7.25 -11.27
N LYS A 78 0.39 -7.27 -11.82
CA LYS A 78 -0.27 -8.51 -12.24
C LYS A 78 -0.25 -8.54 -13.77
N ASP A 79 0.28 -9.60 -14.35
CA ASP A 79 0.33 -9.72 -15.80
C ASP A 79 -1.04 -10.14 -16.33
N GLN A 80 -1.13 -10.35 -17.66
CA GLN A 80 -2.41 -10.66 -18.29
C GLN A 80 -2.95 -12.02 -17.86
N ARG A 81 -2.09 -12.90 -17.34
CA ARG A 81 -2.51 -14.23 -16.87
C ARG A 81 -2.95 -14.21 -15.42
N GLY A 82 -2.85 -13.07 -14.75
CA GLY A 82 -3.17 -12.98 -13.34
C GLY A 82 -2.04 -13.32 -12.40
N ASN A 83 -0.83 -13.52 -12.93
CA ASN A 83 0.34 -13.80 -12.10
C ASN A 83 0.90 -12.50 -11.55
N VAL A 84 1.27 -12.51 -10.28
CA VAL A 84 1.89 -11.37 -9.63
C VAL A 84 3.40 -11.50 -9.75
N VAL A 85 4.03 -10.47 -10.32
CA VAL A 85 5.48 -10.39 -10.40
C VAL A 85 5.91 -9.04 -9.88
N CYS A 86 7.13 -8.98 -9.35
CA CYS A 86 7.64 -7.80 -8.68
C CYS A 86 9.03 -7.49 -9.17
N SER A 87 9.43 -6.23 -9.06
CA SER A 87 10.81 -5.86 -9.35
C SER A 87 11.74 -6.58 -8.38
N SER A 88 12.88 -6.99 -8.86
CA SER A 88 13.89 -7.64 -8.03
C SER A 88 14.67 -6.64 -7.17
N GLN A 89 14.49 -5.34 -7.40
CA GLN A 89 15.22 -4.30 -6.71
C GLN A 89 14.31 -3.58 -5.73
N PRO A 90 14.78 -3.28 -4.51
CA PRO A 90 14.00 -2.47 -3.59
C PRO A 90 13.62 -1.12 -4.23
N ARG A 91 12.39 -0.71 -4.07
CA ARG A 91 11.83 0.50 -4.68
C ARG A 91 11.84 0.47 -6.21
N GLY A 92 12.19 -0.66 -6.81
CA GLY A 92 12.18 -0.80 -8.26
C GLY A 92 10.77 -0.75 -8.80
N GLY A 93 10.60 -0.12 -9.95
CA GLY A 93 9.29 -0.02 -10.58
C GLY A 93 8.91 -1.25 -11.36
N ALA A 94 7.62 -1.46 -11.53
CA ALA A 94 7.08 -2.53 -12.34
C ALA A 94 5.87 -2.00 -13.10
N THR A 95 5.67 -2.46 -14.32
CA THR A 95 4.55 -2.06 -15.14
C THR A 95 4.19 -3.19 -16.09
N VAL A 96 3.04 -3.05 -16.73
CA VAL A 96 2.59 -4.04 -17.72
C VAL A 96 2.49 -3.32 -19.05
N ASP A 97 3.08 -3.89 -20.11
CA ASP A 97 3.06 -3.27 -21.42
C ASP A 97 1.73 -3.55 -22.14
N GLN A 98 1.62 -3.08 -23.36
CA GLN A 98 0.37 -3.21 -24.12
C GLN A 98 0.01 -4.65 -24.42
N SER A 99 0.98 -5.54 -24.48
CA SER A 99 0.73 -6.96 -24.75
C SER A 99 0.41 -7.73 -23.47
N GLY A 100 0.40 -7.07 -22.31
CA GLY A 100 0.12 -7.73 -21.05
C GLY A 100 1.32 -8.35 -20.38
N LYS A 101 2.52 -8.07 -20.88
CA LYS A 101 3.76 -8.60 -20.32
C LYS A 101 4.29 -7.65 -19.26
N ALA A 102 4.72 -8.20 -18.15
CA ALA A 102 5.26 -7.40 -17.05
C ALA A 102 6.70 -7.01 -17.32
N LEU A 103 7.03 -5.77 -16.97
CA LEU A 103 8.37 -5.21 -17.10
C LEU A 103 8.76 -4.69 -15.74
N CYS A 104 9.93 -5.06 -15.25
CA CYS A 104 10.38 -4.71 -13.90
C CYS A 104 11.81 -4.21 -13.91
N ALA A 105 12.10 -3.23 -13.08
CA ALA A 105 13.47 -2.75 -12.90
C ALA A 105 14.32 -3.88 -12.31
N GLY A 106 15.45 -4.16 -12.93
CA GLY A 106 16.32 -5.24 -12.49
C GLY A 106 15.82 -6.62 -12.79
N GLY A 107 14.70 -6.74 -13.51
CA GLY A 107 14.08 -8.02 -13.82
C GLY A 107 12.91 -8.31 -12.91
N CYS A 108 11.99 -9.16 -13.38
CA CYS A 108 10.81 -9.52 -12.61
C CYS A 108 11.07 -10.82 -11.85
N VAL A 109 10.59 -10.88 -10.61
CA VAL A 109 10.60 -12.09 -9.79
C VAL A 109 9.16 -12.36 -9.36
N PRO A 110 8.79 -13.62 -9.13
CA PRO A 110 7.43 -13.90 -8.68
C PRO A 110 7.16 -13.29 -7.30
N GLY A 111 5.96 -12.75 -7.13
CA GLY A 111 5.51 -12.37 -5.81
C GLY A 111 5.19 -13.62 -5.00
N THR A 112 5.51 -13.61 -3.71
CA THR A 112 5.28 -14.77 -2.85
C THR A 112 4.72 -14.33 -1.51
N LYS A 113 4.06 -15.26 -0.83
CA LYS A 113 3.58 -15.00 0.53
C LYS A 113 4.74 -14.91 1.50
N GLU A 114 5.80 -15.65 1.24
CA GLU A 114 6.96 -15.69 2.12
C GLU A 114 7.73 -14.37 2.13
N ALA A 115 7.58 -13.57 1.08
CA ALA A 115 8.20 -12.26 1.03
C ALA A 115 7.45 -11.23 1.87
N CYS A 116 6.22 -11.54 2.28
CA CYS A 116 5.48 -10.68 3.18
C CYS A 116 5.94 -10.89 4.61
N VAL A 117 5.96 -9.81 5.37
CA VAL A 117 6.38 -9.84 6.76
C VAL A 117 5.15 -9.69 7.64
N ARG A 118 5.05 -10.51 8.67
CA ARG A 118 4.00 -10.33 9.66
C ARG A 118 4.55 -9.47 10.78
N PRO A 119 3.84 -8.40 11.15
CA PRO A 119 4.33 -7.56 12.23
C PRO A 119 4.45 -8.37 13.52
N SER A 120 5.49 -8.12 14.26
CA SER A 120 5.67 -8.79 15.56
C SER A 120 4.63 -8.25 16.54
N LYS A 121 4.28 -9.07 17.49
CA LYS A 121 3.30 -8.72 18.51
C LYS A 121 3.86 -7.77 19.55
#